data_a61ca8abcb9fd81b4c3c31fde632a9ba
#
_entry.id   a61ca8abcb9fd81b4c3c31fde632a9ba
#
_cell.length_a   1.000
_cell.length_b   1.000
_cell.length_c   1.000
_cell.angle_alpha   90.00
_cell.angle_beta   90.00
_cell.angle_gamma   90.00
#
_symmetry.space_group_name_H-M   'P 1'
#
loop_
_entity.id
_entity.type
_entity.pdbx_description
1 polymer ?
#
loop_
_entity_poly.entity_id
_entity_poly.type
_entity_poly.pdbx_seq_one_letter_code
_entity_poly.pdbx_strand_id
1 'polypeptide(L)'
;MKKRIVSLLLALALLVLPVLPAFAAEEDSYTYVALGDSITTGVGLKDTHFSSTAKSYDVQENYHDYSKDCYVARVADALGLDRDHAVNYGMPAAMSSNIMDLVRT
;
A
#
# COMPACT_ATOMS: atom_id res chain seq x y z
N MET A 1 37.02 13.84 41.23
CA MET A 1 36.94 12.57 40.47
C MET A 1 35.52 12.11 40.18
N LYS A 2 34.59 12.13 41.13
CA LYS A 2 33.21 11.70 40.90
C LYS A 2 32.48 12.50 39.81
N LYS A 3 32.69 13.81 39.70
CA LYS A 3 32.07 14.67 38.67
C LYS A 3 32.57 14.36 37.24
N ARG A 4 33.82 13.94 37.07
CA ARG A 4 34.39 13.58 35.77
C ARG A 4 33.86 12.21 35.27
N ILE A 5 33.64 11.27 36.17
CA ILE A 5 33.08 9.94 35.85
C ILE A 5 31.62 10.08 35.44
N VAL A 6 30.83 10.90 36.12
CA VAL A 6 29.43 11.17 35.76
C VAL A 6 29.33 11.85 34.40
N SER A 7 30.19 12.81 34.08
CA SER A 7 30.24 13.46 32.76
C SER A 7 30.63 12.49 31.65
N LEU A 8 31.54 11.56 31.91
CA LEU A 8 31.94 10.53 30.93
C LEU A 8 30.82 9.54 30.67
N LEU A 9 30.09 9.09 31.69
CA LEU A 9 28.96 8.21 31.59
C LEU A 9 27.78 8.87 30.83
N LEU A 10 27.54 10.15 31.06
CA LEU A 10 26.53 10.92 30.37
C LEU A 10 26.87 11.10 28.88
N ALA A 11 28.13 11.40 28.55
CA ALA A 11 28.60 11.48 27.17
C ALA A 11 28.50 10.13 26.44
N LEU A 12 28.80 9.03 27.12
CA LEU A 12 28.66 7.68 26.56
C LEU A 12 27.20 7.34 26.29
N ALA A 13 26.29 7.70 27.22
CA ALA A 13 24.85 7.51 27.05
C ALA A 13 24.28 8.31 25.87
N LEU A 14 24.74 9.55 25.67
CA LEU A 14 24.37 10.40 24.52
C LEU A 14 24.91 9.90 23.18
N LEU A 15 26.02 9.19 23.16
CA LEU A 15 26.59 8.58 21.96
C LEU A 15 25.83 7.30 21.53
N VAL A 16 25.21 6.58 22.47
CA VAL A 16 24.45 5.36 22.20
C VAL A 16 23.02 5.66 21.76
N LEU A 17 22.41 6.75 22.26
CA LEU A 17 21.04 7.13 21.93
C LEU A 17 20.77 7.35 20.42
N PRO A 18 21.63 7.98 19.63
CA PRO A 18 21.40 8.15 18.20
C PRO A 18 21.62 6.87 17.36
N VAL A 19 22.21 5.83 17.93
CA VAL A 19 22.43 4.54 17.24
C VAL A 19 21.21 3.63 17.36
N LEU A 20 20.39 3.80 18.38
CA LEU A 20 19.19 3.01 18.59
C LEU A 20 18.15 3.15 17.44
N PRO A 21 17.90 4.33 16.85
CA PRO A 21 17.02 4.46 15.70
C PRO A 21 17.57 3.82 14.42
N ALA A 22 18.87 3.65 14.28
CA ALA A 22 19.49 3.01 13.13
C ALA A 22 19.26 1.48 13.12
N PHE A 23 18.88 0.89 14.24
CA PHE A 23 18.45 -0.50 14.38
C PHE A 23 16.93 -0.65 14.47
N ALA A 24 16.17 0.45 14.43
CA ALA A 24 14.74 0.39 14.17
C ALA A 24 14.58 -0.25 12.81
N ALA A 25 13.93 -1.41 12.77
CA ALA A 25 13.74 -2.22 11.58
C ALA A 25 13.41 -1.34 10.36
N GLU A 26 14.04 -1.61 9.21
CA GLU A 26 13.49 -1.21 7.93
C GLU A 26 12.03 -1.60 7.98
N GLU A 27 11.12 -0.61 7.90
CA GLU A 27 9.72 -0.90 7.72
C GLU A 27 9.67 -1.71 6.42
N ASP A 28 9.34 -2.99 6.52
CA ASP A 28 9.06 -3.81 5.36
C ASP A 28 7.97 -3.10 4.57
N SER A 29 8.36 -2.39 3.52
CA SER A 29 7.42 -1.73 2.63
C SER A 29 6.73 -2.83 1.86
N TYR A 30 5.51 -3.16 2.24
CA TYR A 30 4.70 -4.11 1.51
C TYR A 30 3.74 -3.38 0.56
N THR A 31 3.39 -4.05 -0.51
CA THR A 31 2.40 -3.58 -1.48
C THR A 31 1.12 -4.40 -1.32
N TYR A 32 0.02 -3.71 -1.16
CA TYR A 32 -1.31 -4.32 -1.21
C TYR A 32 -1.78 -4.38 -2.65
N VAL A 33 -2.09 -5.56 -3.12
CA VAL A 33 -2.63 -5.80 -4.47
C VAL A 33 -4.02 -6.38 -4.34
N ALA A 34 -5.02 -5.66 -4.85
CA ALA A 34 -6.40 -6.12 -4.90
C ALA A 34 -6.71 -6.75 -6.27
N LEU A 35 -7.18 -7.97 -6.25
CA LEU A 35 -7.65 -8.70 -7.42
C LEU A 35 -9.15 -8.96 -7.27
N GLY A 36 -9.90 -8.86 -8.34
CA GLY A 36 -11.33 -9.13 -8.29
C GLY A 36 -12.10 -8.61 -9.50
N ASP A 37 -13.39 -8.48 -9.31
CA ASP A 37 -14.38 -8.12 -10.32
C ASP A 37 -14.79 -6.63 -10.25
N SER A 38 -16.01 -6.34 -10.68
CA SER A 38 -16.58 -4.99 -10.67
C SER A 38 -16.69 -4.36 -9.27
N ILE A 39 -16.87 -5.16 -8.22
CA ILE A 39 -16.91 -4.65 -6.85
C ILE A 39 -15.52 -4.15 -6.44
N THR A 40 -14.49 -4.90 -6.76
CA THR A 40 -13.10 -4.51 -6.54
C THR A 40 -12.74 -3.25 -7.31
N THR A 41 -13.18 -3.15 -8.55
CA THR A 41 -13.00 -1.98 -9.39
C THR A 41 -13.72 -0.74 -8.83
N GLY A 42 -14.82 -0.92 -8.11
CA GLY A 42 -15.66 0.17 -7.61
C GLY A 42 -16.69 0.67 -8.61
N VAL A 43 -17.15 -0.19 -9.51
CA VAL A 43 -18.20 0.17 -10.50
C VAL A 43 -19.43 0.74 -9.78
N GLY A 44 -19.91 1.88 -10.27
CA GLY A 44 -21.07 2.58 -9.71
C GLY A 44 -20.74 3.59 -8.61
N LEU A 45 -19.51 3.69 -8.18
CA LEU A 45 -19.07 4.75 -7.28
C LEU A 45 -18.73 6.03 -8.07
N LYS A 46 -18.95 7.20 -7.44
CA LYS A 46 -18.84 8.50 -8.11
C LYS A 46 -17.47 8.81 -8.69
N ASP A 47 -16.43 8.33 -8.02
CA ASP A 47 -15.04 8.63 -8.35
C ASP A 47 -14.37 7.46 -9.11
N THR A 48 -15.17 6.58 -9.72
CA THR A 48 -14.62 5.48 -10.50
C THR A 48 -14.36 5.96 -11.92
N HIS A 49 -13.10 6.00 -12.30
CA HIS A 49 -12.68 6.37 -13.64
C HIS A 49 -12.68 5.12 -14.54
N PHE A 50 -13.75 4.95 -15.28
CA PHE A 50 -13.84 3.94 -16.32
C PHE A 50 -13.65 4.60 -17.67
N SER A 51 -12.73 4.10 -18.48
CA SER A 51 -12.78 4.36 -19.90
C SER A 51 -14.05 3.73 -20.48
N SER A 52 -14.91 4.53 -21.09
CA SER A 52 -16.10 4.03 -21.78
C SER A 52 -15.79 3.12 -22.98
N THR A 53 -14.51 3.03 -23.34
CA THR A 53 -13.97 2.18 -24.40
C THR A 53 -13.31 0.91 -23.89
N ALA A 54 -13.11 0.77 -22.56
CA ALA A 54 -12.55 -0.44 -21.98
C ALA A 54 -13.50 -1.62 -22.22
N LYS A 55 -12.94 -2.71 -22.70
CA LYS A 55 -13.66 -3.98 -22.78
C LYS A 55 -13.92 -4.49 -21.37
N SER A 56 -15.01 -5.21 -21.19
CA SER A 56 -15.45 -5.70 -19.88
C SER A 56 -14.46 -6.60 -19.13
N TYR A 57 -13.35 -6.95 -19.74
CA TYR A 57 -12.29 -7.79 -19.17
C TYR A 57 -10.95 -7.09 -19.03
N ASP A 58 -10.88 -5.80 -19.34
CA ASP A 58 -9.64 -5.06 -19.22
C ASP A 58 -9.44 -4.60 -17.78
N VAL A 59 -8.21 -4.70 -17.29
CA VAL A 59 -7.79 -4.09 -16.03
C VAL A 59 -7.99 -2.57 -16.15
N GLN A 60 -8.30 -1.91 -15.06
CA GLN A 60 -8.39 -0.44 -15.03
C GLN A 60 -7.15 0.18 -15.66
N GLU A 61 -7.34 1.17 -16.53
CA GLU A 61 -6.24 1.93 -17.13
C GLU A 61 -5.34 2.58 -16.08
N ASN A 62 -5.94 2.93 -14.95
CA ASN A 62 -5.22 3.55 -13.86
C ASN A 62 -5.52 2.85 -12.52
N TYR A 63 -4.79 1.80 -12.27
CA TYR A 63 -4.93 0.96 -11.08
C TYR A 63 -4.48 1.62 -9.77
N HIS A 64 -3.93 2.82 -9.83
CA HIS A 64 -3.62 3.65 -8.65
C HIS A 64 -4.72 4.70 -8.38
N ASP A 65 -5.52 5.07 -9.38
CA ASP A 65 -6.54 6.13 -9.30
C ASP A 65 -7.95 5.51 -9.23
N TYR A 66 -8.21 4.77 -8.19
CA TYR A 66 -9.51 4.18 -7.91
C TYR A 66 -10.31 5.01 -6.91
N SER A 67 -11.61 4.77 -6.85
CA SER A 67 -12.51 5.47 -5.93
C SER A 67 -12.05 5.33 -4.49
N LYS A 68 -12.03 6.45 -3.76
CA LYS A 68 -11.79 6.47 -2.31
C LYS A 68 -12.86 5.74 -1.50
N ASP A 69 -14.04 5.51 -2.09
CA ASP A 69 -15.16 4.85 -1.44
C ASP A 69 -15.20 3.34 -1.68
N CYS A 70 -14.35 2.79 -2.58
CA CYS A 70 -14.25 1.36 -2.78
C CYS A 70 -13.54 0.67 -1.61
N TYR A 71 -13.75 -0.64 -1.45
CA TYR A 71 -13.17 -1.36 -0.34
C TYR A 71 -11.63 -1.40 -0.40
N VAL A 72 -11.05 -1.39 -1.59
CA VAL A 72 -9.59 -1.36 -1.78
C VAL A 72 -8.99 -0.12 -1.12
N ALA A 73 -9.60 1.05 -1.32
CA ALA A 73 -9.18 2.29 -0.69
C ALA A 73 -9.29 2.22 0.83
N ARG A 74 -10.37 1.65 1.35
CA ARG A 74 -10.59 1.51 2.80
C ARG A 74 -9.60 0.57 3.45
N VAL A 75 -9.24 -0.51 2.78
CA VAL A 75 -8.19 -1.43 3.25
C VAL A 75 -6.82 -0.73 3.22
N ALA A 76 -6.49 -0.03 2.14
CA ALA A 76 -5.26 0.73 2.04
C ALA A 76 -5.13 1.77 3.16
N ASP A 77 -6.19 2.52 3.42
CA ASP A 77 -6.24 3.51 4.50
C ASP A 77 -6.05 2.85 5.88
N ALA A 78 -6.71 1.72 6.12
CA ALA A 78 -6.57 0.98 7.37
C ALA A 78 -5.16 0.41 7.59
N LEU A 79 -4.44 0.11 6.50
CA LEU A 79 -3.06 -0.34 6.52
C LEU A 79 -2.04 0.81 6.52
N GLY A 80 -2.50 2.06 6.40
CA GLY A 80 -1.63 3.24 6.31
C GLY A 80 -0.84 3.33 5.01
N LEU A 81 -1.34 2.72 3.93
CA LEU A 81 -0.68 2.70 2.63
C LEU A 81 -1.15 3.85 1.74
N ASP A 82 -0.22 4.45 1.03
CA ASP A 82 -0.52 5.37 -0.06
C ASP A 82 -0.91 4.62 -1.35
N ARG A 83 -1.26 5.37 -2.39
CA ARG A 83 -1.69 4.80 -3.68
C ARG A 83 -0.58 4.06 -4.42
N ASP A 84 0.68 4.41 -4.21
CA ASP A 84 1.82 3.74 -4.84
C ASP A 84 2.04 2.34 -4.26
N HIS A 85 1.60 2.14 -3.02
CA HIS A 85 1.70 0.86 -2.31
C HIS A 85 0.37 0.09 -2.20
N ALA A 86 -0.68 0.58 -2.86
CA ALA A 86 -1.99 -0.06 -2.87
C ALA A 86 -2.59 -0.03 -4.29
N VAL A 87 -2.53 -1.16 -4.96
CA VAL A 87 -2.87 -1.29 -6.37
C VAL A 87 -4.17 -2.04 -6.55
N ASN A 88 -5.06 -1.52 -7.41
CA ASN A 88 -6.35 -2.14 -7.71
C ASN A 88 -6.36 -2.71 -9.13
N TYR A 89 -6.24 -4.02 -9.24
CA TYR A 89 -6.35 -4.79 -10.49
C TYR A 89 -7.75 -5.40 -10.69
N GLY A 90 -8.78 -4.77 -10.15
CA GLY A 90 -10.15 -5.19 -10.41
C GLY A 90 -10.49 -5.16 -11.90
N MET A 91 -11.17 -6.17 -12.37
CA MET A 91 -11.66 -6.30 -13.76
C MET A 91 -13.17 -6.50 -13.74
N PRO A 92 -13.98 -5.59 -14.31
CA PRO A 92 -15.42 -5.80 -14.38
C PRO A 92 -15.77 -7.12 -15.07
N ALA A 93 -16.74 -7.84 -14.54
CA ALA A 93 -17.17 -9.16 -15.02
C ALA A 93 -16.08 -10.25 -15.02
N ALA A 94 -14.98 -10.06 -14.26
CA ALA A 94 -13.95 -11.07 -14.17
C ALA A 94 -14.45 -12.36 -13.49
N MET A 95 -14.04 -13.48 -14.05
CA MET A 95 -14.15 -14.80 -13.43
C MET A 95 -12.79 -15.21 -12.85
N SER A 96 -12.78 -16.27 -12.05
CA SER A 96 -11.54 -16.79 -11.45
C SER A 96 -10.46 -17.14 -12.50
N SER A 97 -10.87 -17.60 -13.68
CA SER A 97 -9.96 -17.86 -14.81
C SER A 97 -9.24 -16.60 -15.29
N ASN A 98 -9.94 -15.46 -15.37
CA ASN A 98 -9.34 -14.18 -15.77
C ASN A 98 -8.32 -13.70 -14.74
N ILE A 99 -8.63 -13.88 -13.46
CA ILE A 99 -7.70 -13.53 -12.39
C ILE A 99 -6.45 -14.43 -12.43
N MET A 100 -6.63 -15.71 -12.69
CA MET A 100 -5.50 -16.65 -12.83
C MET A 100 -4.61 -16.31 -14.01
N ASP A 101 -5.16 -15.85 -15.12
CA ASP A 101 -4.38 -15.41 -16.27
C ASP A 101 -3.57 -14.15 -15.95
N LEU A 102 -4.16 -13.20 -15.23
CA LEU A 102 -3.47 -11.99 -14.78
C LEU A 102 -2.26 -12.30 -13.87
N VAL A 103 -2.39 -13.27 -12.98
CA VAL A 103 -1.34 -13.64 -12.02
C VAL A 103 -0.20 -14.42 -12.68
N ARG A 104 -0.47 -15.08 -13.81
CA ARG A 104 0.52 -15.89 -14.54
C ARG A 104 1.40 -15.08 -15.52
N THR A 105 0.97 -13.87 -15.85
CA THR A 105 1.72 -12.97 -16.74
C THR A 105 2.79 -12.23 -15.99
#